data_779f735ef68ce9f5cc96fc9c74cfeb17
#
_entry.id   779f735ef68ce9f5cc96fc9c74cfeb17
#
_cell.length_a   1.000
_cell.length_b   1.000
_cell.length_c   1.000
_cell.angle_alpha   90.00
_cell.angle_beta   90.00
_cell.angle_gamma   90.00
#
_symmetry.space_group_name_H-M   'P 1'
#
loop_
_entity.id
_entity.type
_entity.pdbx_description
1 polymer ?
#
loop_
_entity_poly.entity_id
_entity_poly.type
_entity_poly.pdbx_seq_one_letter_code
_entity_poly.pdbx_strand_id
1 'polypeptide(L)'
;MIITKARDWARIRANLDEIGAKTVFIMGCGQCATVAGTGGEPEIMQAKLALEADGRVVTGWAIGEVACHLGGTRLETRKHVGDIEAADAVLVLACGAGVQTVADSVKKPVYPGLESVFLGNVIRHGVFEERCQMCGDCVLDKTAGICPVTTCPKGLLNGPCGGMWNGMCEVLKDRECAHVKIKQRLAEQGRSRVSRLAPKDYSAKLKPGSVNLREGRERDAKPEGSSASTGAGMYGGAPQKDCS
;
A
#
# COMPACT_ATOMS: atom_id res chain seq x y z
N MET A 1 -1.79 -4.88 4.15
CA MET A 1 -1.87 -4.01 2.97
C MET A 1 -2.23 -2.59 3.39
N ILE A 2 -1.89 -1.57 2.60
CA ILE A 2 -2.38 -0.21 2.83
C ILE A 2 -3.81 -0.12 2.28
N ILE A 3 -4.74 0.25 3.14
CA ILE A 3 -6.12 0.47 2.73
C ILE A 3 -6.27 1.91 2.27
N THR A 4 -6.88 2.06 1.10
CA THR A 4 -7.11 3.35 0.46
C THR A 4 -8.61 3.53 0.19
N LYS A 5 -9.03 4.77 0.06
CA LYS A 5 -10.34 5.17 -0.49
C LYS A 5 -10.17 6.30 -1.50
N ALA A 6 -11.13 6.38 -2.41
CA ALA A 6 -11.15 7.45 -3.40
C ALA A 6 -11.12 8.81 -2.69
N ARG A 7 -10.33 9.72 -3.24
CA ARG A 7 -10.34 11.12 -2.84
C ARG A 7 -11.59 11.79 -3.42
N ASP A 8 -12.10 12.79 -2.72
CA ASP A 8 -13.19 13.62 -3.23
C ASP A 8 -12.83 14.20 -4.61
N TRP A 9 -13.70 13.97 -5.59
CA TRP A 9 -13.49 14.41 -6.96
C TRP A 9 -13.40 15.94 -7.07
N ALA A 10 -14.17 16.67 -6.28
CA ALA A 10 -14.07 18.13 -6.25
C ALA A 10 -12.67 18.63 -5.88
N ARG A 11 -12.00 17.91 -4.94
CA ARG A 11 -10.63 18.20 -4.55
C ARG A 11 -9.61 17.87 -5.65
N ILE A 12 -9.81 16.75 -6.36
CA ILE A 12 -8.96 16.40 -7.52
C ILE A 12 -9.08 17.46 -8.59
N ARG A 13 -10.32 17.86 -8.92
CA ARG A 13 -10.61 18.89 -9.90
C ARG A 13 -9.94 20.22 -9.52
N ALA A 14 -10.14 20.69 -8.29
CA ALA A 14 -9.56 21.95 -7.82
C ALA A 14 -8.02 21.97 -7.95
N ASN A 15 -7.35 20.87 -7.61
CA ASN A 15 -5.89 20.76 -7.74
C ASN A 15 -5.43 20.83 -9.22
N LEU A 16 -6.19 20.22 -10.13
CA LEU A 16 -5.88 20.27 -11.58
C LEU A 16 -6.19 21.64 -12.17
N ASP A 17 -7.24 22.32 -11.70
CA ASP A 17 -7.61 23.68 -12.10
C ASP A 17 -6.55 24.70 -11.66
N GLU A 18 -5.99 24.55 -10.46
CA GLU A 18 -4.94 25.42 -9.91
C GLU A 18 -3.72 25.54 -10.82
N ILE A 19 -3.37 24.46 -11.52
CA ILE A 19 -2.24 24.45 -12.48
C ILE A 19 -2.71 24.62 -13.94
N GLY A 20 -4.01 24.77 -14.19
CA GLY A 20 -4.59 24.86 -15.53
C GLY A 20 -4.41 23.58 -16.37
N ALA A 21 -4.33 22.41 -15.75
CA ALA A 21 -4.12 21.13 -16.44
C ALA A 21 -5.29 20.80 -17.36
N LYS A 22 -5.03 20.63 -18.64
CA LYS A 22 -5.98 20.20 -19.67
C LYS A 22 -5.81 18.75 -20.05
N THR A 23 -4.60 18.24 -19.89
CA THR A 23 -4.25 16.88 -20.26
C THR A 23 -3.73 16.13 -19.04
N VAL A 24 -4.18 14.88 -18.81
CA VAL A 24 -3.86 14.10 -17.62
C VAL A 24 -3.50 12.66 -18.01
N PHE A 25 -2.38 12.17 -17.49
CA PHE A 25 -2.07 10.75 -17.50
C PHE A 25 -2.55 10.10 -16.19
N ILE A 26 -3.10 8.87 -16.25
CA ILE A 26 -3.59 8.17 -15.04
C ILE A 26 -2.69 6.98 -14.75
N MET A 27 -2.23 6.85 -13.48
CA MET A 27 -1.45 5.70 -13.05
C MET A 27 -2.10 5.00 -11.86
N GLY A 28 -2.42 3.72 -12.01
CA GLY A 28 -2.95 2.84 -10.97
C GLY A 28 -1.88 1.99 -10.29
N CYS A 29 -2.31 1.19 -9.31
CA CYS A 29 -1.47 0.25 -8.57
C CYS A 29 -2.11 -1.13 -8.53
N GLY A 30 -1.44 -2.14 -9.09
CA GLY A 30 -1.91 -3.53 -9.21
C GLY A 30 -1.95 -4.31 -7.89
N GLN A 31 -1.50 -3.75 -6.78
CA GLN A 31 -1.49 -4.43 -5.48
C GLN A 31 -2.55 -3.87 -4.52
N CYS A 32 -2.14 -3.18 -3.47
CA CYS A 32 -3.04 -2.76 -2.39
C CYS A 32 -4.28 -1.99 -2.88
N ALA A 33 -4.12 -1.07 -3.83
CA ALA A 33 -5.22 -0.26 -4.32
C ALA A 33 -6.20 -1.05 -5.20
N THR A 34 -5.71 -1.97 -6.02
CA THR A 34 -6.57 -2.90 -6.78
C THR A 34 -7.36 -3.82 -5.86
N VAL A 35 -6.70 -4.42 -4.86
CA VAL A 35 -7.39 -5.28 -3.87
C VAL A 35 -8.41 -4.49 -3.05
N ALA A 36 -8.15 -3.21 -2.81
CA ALA A 36 -9.09 -2.33 -2.13
C ALA A 36 -10.25 -1.84 -3.04
N GLY A 37 -10.21 -2.10 -4.35
CA GLY A 37 -11.19 -1.61 -5.32
C GLY A 37 -11.11 -0.09 -5.48
N THR A 38 -9.90 0.48 -5.48
CA THR A 38 -9.70 1.94 -5.52
C THR A 38 -8.71 2.40 -6.58
N GLY A 39 -7.87 1.50 -7.14
CA GLY A 39 -6.82 1.91 -8.07
C GLY A 39 -6.46 0.87 -9.12
N GLY A 40 -7.37 -0.06 -9.41
CA GLY A 40 -7.31 -1.00 -10.51
C GLY A 40 -7.85 -0.41 -11.82
N GLU A 41 -7.98 -1.25 -12.84
CA GLU A 41 -8.49 -0.84 -14.15
C GLU A 41 -9.91 -0.25 -14.10
N PRO A 42 -10.88 -0.83 -13.35
CA PRO A 42 -12.22 -0.26 -13.27
C PRO A 42 -12.21 1.18 -12.73
N GLU A 43 -11.42 1.46 -11.71
CA GLU A 43 -11.32 2.77 -11.09
C GLU A 43 -10.57 3.78 -11.98
N ILE A 44 -9.60 3.31 -12.77
CA ILE A 44 -8.94 4.12 -13.80
C ILE A 44 -9.94 4.55 -14.86
N MET A 45 -10.79 3.62 -15.33
CA MET A 45 -11.81 3.95 -16.33
C MET A 45 -12.86 4.93 -15.78
N GLN A 46 -13.25 4.80 -14.52
CA GLN A 46 -14.11 5.78 -13.84
C GLN A 46 -13.45 7.16 -13.75
N ALA A 47 -12.18 7.23 -13.36
CA ALA A 47 -11.42 8.46 -13.29
C ALA A 47 -11.26 9.12 -14.69
N LYS A 48 -11.02 8.31 -15.73
CA LYS A 48 -10.96 8.76 -17.11
C LYS A 48 -12.27 9.42 -17.53
N LEU A 49 -13.40 8.74 -17.35
CA LEU A 49 -14.71 9.30 -17.69
C LEU A 49 -15.01 10.60 -16.93
N ALA A 50 -14.62 10.68 -15.66
CA ALA A 50 -14.80 11.89 -14.86
C ALA A 50 -13.94 13.06 -15.35
N LEU A 51 -12.68 12.81 -15.75
CA LEU A 51 -11.79 13.81 -16.34
C LEU A 51 -12.31 14.31 -17.68
N GLU A 52 -12.78 13.41 -18.53
CA GLU A 52 -13.36 13.73 -19.84
C GLU A 52 -14.66 14.54 -19.69
N ALA A 53 -15.52 14.22 -18.72
CA ALA A 53 -16.71 14.99 -18.39
C ALA A 53 -16.39 16.41 -17.90
N ASP A 54 -15.22 16.61 -17.28
CA ASP A 54 -14.69 17.92 -16.87
C ASP A 54 -14.01 18.66 -18.05
N GLY A 55 -14.05 18.13 -19.27
CA GLY A 55 -13.44 18.72 -20.46
C GLY A 55 -11.93 18.52 -20.57
N ARG A 56 -11.34 17.61 -19.81
CA ARG A 56 -9.91 17.26 -19.89
C ARG A 56 -9.69 16.09 -20.84
N VAL A 57 -8.50 16.01 -21.39
CA VAL A 57 -8.07 14.89 -22.23
C VAL A 57 -7.18 13.95 -21.42
N VAL A 58 -7.50 12.66 -21.43
CA VAL A 58 -6.63 11.63 -20.85
C VAL A 58 -5.65 11.17 -21.93
N THR A 59 -4.36 11.48 -21.74
CA THR A 59 -3.29 11.15 -22.71
C THR A 59 -2.99 9.67 -22.75
N GLY A 60 -3.21 8.96 -21.66
CA GLY A 60 -3.00 7.53 -21.51
C GLY A 60 -3.17 7.11 -20.06
N TRP A 61 -3.01 5.82 -19.81
CA TRP A 61 -3.03 5.25 -18.46
C TRP A 61 -2.16 4.01 -18.37
N ALA A 62 -1.75 3.69 -17.14
CA ALA A 62 -1.00 2.46 -16.84
C ALA A 62 -1.34 1.94 -15.44
N ILE A 63 -1.08 0.65 -15.22
CA ILE A 63 -1.11 0.03 -13.90
C ILE A 63 0.29 -0.47 -13.57
N GLY A 64 0.96 0.19 -12.63
CA GLY A 64 2.20 -0.34 -12.07
C GLY A 64 1.91 -1.58 -11.24
N GLU A 65 2.64 -2.66 -11.43
CA GLU A 65 2.46 -3.89 -10.63
C GLU A 65 2.50 -3.56 -9.13
N VAL A 66 3.52 -2.83 -8.70
CA VAL A 66 3.69 -2.31 -7.33
C VAL A 66 4.11 -0.85 -7.41
N ALA A 67 3.17 0.09 -7.35
CA ALA A 67 3.46 1.52 -7.54
C ALA A 67 4.47 2.11 -6.52
N CYS A 68 4.66 1.49 -5.36
CA CYS A 68 5.67 1.89 -4.37
C CYS A 68 7.04 1.21 -4.56
N HIS A 69 7.24 0.43 -5.63
CA HIS A 69 8.52 -0.16 -5.99
C HIS A 69 9.25 0.69 -7.04
N LEU A 70 10.22 1.49 -6.63
CA LEU A 70 10.86 2.52 -7.46
C LEU A 70 11.38 1.98 -8.81
N GLY A 71 12.06 0.83 -8.82
CA GLY A 71 12.59 0.23 -10.05
C GLY A 71 11.48 -0.19 -11.02
N GLY A 72 10.43 -0.83 -10.52
CA GLY A 72 9.26 -1.23 -11.30
C GLY A 72 8.49 -0.03 -11.85
N THR A 73 8.27 0.98 -11.02
CA THR A 73 7.59 2.22 -11.43
C THR A 73 8.37 2.97 -12.51
N ARG A 74 9.69 3.06 -12.39
CA ARG A 74 10.54 3.66 -13.44
C ARG A 74 10.50 2.87 -14.75
N LEU A 75 10.41 1.56 -14.68
CA LEU A 75 10.27 0.74 -15.89
C LEU A 75 8.91 1.00 -16.55
N GLU A 76 7.84 1.04 -15.75
CA GLU A 76 6.48 1.27 -16.27
C GLU A 76 6.33 2.67 -16.86
N THR A 77 6.80 3.71 -16.19
CA THR A 77 6.73 5.08 -16.70
C THR A 77 7.54 5.28 -17.99
N ARG A 78 8.64 4.51 -18.19
CA ARG A 78 9.39 4.54 -19.46
C ARG A 78 8.61 3.97 -20.65
N LYS A 79 7.76 2.98 -20.42
CA LYS A 79 6.90 2.41 -21.49
C LYS A 79 5.88 3.43 -22.01
N HIS A 80 5.47 4.35 -21.12
CA HIS A 80 4.45 5.38 -21.38
C HIS A 80 5.04 6.80 -21.44
N VAL A 81 6.33 6.93 -21.74
CA VAL A 81 7.02 8.23 -21.70
C VAL A 81 6.34 9.27 -22.58
N GLY A 82 5.91 8.90 -23.80
CA GLY A 82 5.24 9.83 -24.73
C GLY A 82 3.92 10.35 -24.19
N ASP A 83 3.09 9.48 -23.63
CA ASP A 83 1.80 9.84 -23.03
C ASP A 83 1.97 10.72 -21.79
N ILE A 84 3.01 10.42 -20.97
CA ILE A 84 3.33 11.20 -19.77
C ILE A 84 3.90 12.57 -20.16
N GLU A 85 4.73 12.65 -21.18
CA GLU A 85 5.26 13.93 -21.67
C GLU A 85 4.18 14.81 -22.28
N ALA A 86 3.18 14.23 -22.94
CA ALA A 86 2.02 14.92 -23.48
C ALA A 86 1.03 15.39 -22.41
N ALA A 87 1.11 14.87 -21.18
CA ALA A 87 0.25 15.26 -20.08
C ALA A 87 0.76 16.52 -19.36
N ASP A 88 -0.16 17.36 -18.88
CA ASP A 88 0.13 18.47 -17.97
C ASP A 88 0.35 17.97 -16.54
N ALA A 89 -0.34 16.87 -16.17
CA ALA A 89 -0.28 16.27 -14.84
C ALA A 89 -0.45 14.74 -14.89
N VAL A 90 -0.01 14.07 -13.80
CA VAL A 90 -0.22 12.64 -13.57
C VAL A 90 -1.14 12.46 -12.37
N LEU A 91 -2.31 11.85 -12.56
CA LEU A 91 -3.22 11.44 -11.49
C LEU A 91 -2.88 10.02 -11.06
N VAL A 92 -2.57 9.82 -9.77
CA VAL A 92 -2.12 8.52 -9.26
C VAL A 92 -3.16 7.90 -8.34
N LEU A 93 -3.68 6.74 -8.73
CA LEU A 93 -4.62 5.92 -7.97
C LEU A 93 -3.83 4.86 -7.16
N ALA A 94 -3.05 5.33 -6.19
CA ALA A 94 -2.25 4.51 -5.28
C ALA A 94 -2.21 5.13 -3.87
N CYS A 95 -1.65 4.39 -2.91
CA CYS A 95 -1.37 4.94 -1.58
C CYS A 95 -0.27 6.01 -1.63
N GLY A 96 -0.10 6.78 -0.56
CA GLY A 96 0.87 7.88 -0.50
C GLY A 96 2.32 7.47 -0.80
N ALA A 97 2.72 6.22 -0.49
CA ALA A 97 4.03 5.71 -0.87
C ALA A 97 4.14 5.54 -2.39
N GLY A 98 3.08 5.01 -3.05
CA GLY A 98 3.04 4.89 -4.51
C GLY A 98 3.04 6.26 -5.19
N VAL A 99 2.27 7.21 -4.69
CA VAL A 99 2.25 8.59 -5.23
C VAL A 99 3.65 9.22 -5.22
N GLN A 100 4.37 9.13 -4.10
CA GLN A 100 5.73 9.67 -3.98
C GLN A 100 6.70 8.97 -4.94
N THR A 101 6.61 7.63 -5.04
CA THR A 101 7.47 6.86 -5.96
C THR A 101 7.22 7.21 -7.43
N VAL A 102 5.97 7.48 -7.81
CA VAL A 102 5.65 8.00 -9.15
C VAL A 102 6.23 9.40 -9.34
N ALA A 103 6.10 10.28 -8.35
CA ALA A 103 6.69 11.63 -8.41
C ALA A 103 8.22 11.60 -8.57
N ASP A 104 8.91 10.63 -7.93
CA ASP A 104 10.35 10.41 -8.09
C ASP A 104 10.73 9.82 -9.48
N SER A 105 9.74 9.40 -10.25
CA SER A 105 9.94 8.69 -11.53
C SER A 105 9.57 9.52 -12.76
N VAL A 106 8.85 10.61 -12.60
CA VAL A 106 8.39 11.49 -13.68
C VAL A 106 8.74 12.96 -13.39
N LYS A 107 8.76 13.79 -14.45
CA LYS A 107 9.05 15.25 -14.32
C LYS A 107 7.78 16.10 -14.38
N LYS A 108 6.61 15.49 -14.24
CA LYS A 108 5.32 16.16 -14.30
C LYS A 108 4.74 16.36 -12.91
N PRO A 109 3.88 17.33 -12.68
CA PRO A 109 3.10 17.43 -11.45
C PRO A 109 2.33 16.14 -11.20
N VAL A 110 2.40 15.60 -9.97
CA VAL A 110 1.76 14.34 -9.58
C VAL A 110 0.73 14.61 -8.51
N TYR A 111 -0.49 14.18 -8.75
CA TYR A 111 -1.62 14.37 -7.85
C TYR A 111 -2.18 13.04 -7.35
N PRO A 112 -2.42 12.91 -6.03
CA PRO A 112 -3.04 11.72 -5.48
C PRO A 112 -4.54 11.68 -5.77
N GLY A 113 -5.02 10.58 -6.32
CA GLY A 113 -6.45 10.30 -6.50
C GLY A 113 -7.07 9.54 -5.34
N LEU A 114 -6.25 9.05 -4.40
CA LEU A 114 -6.68 8.28 -3.23
C LEU A 114 -6.18 8.89 -1.93
N GLU A 115 -6.88 8.55 -0.83
CA GLU A 115 -6.43 8.78 0.54
C GLU A 115 -5.95 7.45 1.14
N SER A 116 -4.75 7.43 1.74
CA SER A 116 -4.29 6.29 2.54
C SER A 116 -4.93 6.35 3.92
N VAL A 117 -5.68 5.33 4.30
CA VAL A 117 -6.47 5.34 5.54
C VAL A 117 -5.75 4.67 6.68
N PHE A 118 -5.39 3.40 6.50
CA PHE A 118 -4.68 2.61 7.52
C PHE A 118 -3.96 1.40 6.92
N LEU A 119 -3.14 0.74 7.74
CA LEU A 119 -2.58 -0.58 7.46
C LEU A 119 -3.48 -1.65 8.06
N GLY A 120 -4.06 -2.47 7.19
CA GLY A 120 -5.05 -3.46 7.59
C GLY A 120 -5.05 -4.73 6.76
N ASN A 121 -6.12 -5.50 6.96
CA ASN A 121 -6.42 -6.72 6.21
C ASN A 121 -7.81 -6.65 5.57
N VAL A 122 -8.06 -7.57 4.67
CA VAL A 122 -9.37 -7.84 4.09
C VAL A 122 -10.11 -8.79 5.02
N ILE A 123 -11.31 -8.44 5.46
CA ILE A 123 -12.23 -9.32 6.18
C ILE A 123 -13.09 -10.10 5.19
N ARG A 124 -13.64 -9.40 4.22
CA ARG A 124 -14.35 -9.88 3.05
C ARG A 124 -14.28 -8.81 1.96
N HIS A 125 -14.68 -9.15 0.75
CA HIS A 125 -14.67 -8.18 -0.36
C HIS A 125 -15.34 -6.85 0.04
N GLY A 126 -14.62 -5.75 -0.15
CA GLY A 126 -15.08 -4.40 0.19
C GLY A 126 -15.12 -4.08 1.71
N VAL A 127 -14.72 -5.00 2.59
CA VAL A 127 -14.69 -4.77 4.05
C VAL A 127 -13.28 -4.96 4.59
N PHE A 128 -12.75 -3.90 5.18
CA PHE A 128 -11.37 -3.84 5.66
C PHE A 128 -11.34 -3.40 7.12
N GLU A 129 -10.37 -3.90 7.87
CA GLU A 129 -10.13 -3.49 9.26
C GLU A 129 -8.68 -3.10 9.47
N GLU A 130 -8.46 -2.08 10.28
CA GLU A 130 -7.14 -1.69 10.74
C GLU A 130 -6.54 -2.78 11.63
N ARG A 131 -5.26 -3.12 11.39
CA ARG A 131 -4.56 -4.18 12.12
C ARG A 131 -3.23 -3.76 12.71
N CYS A 132 -2.59 -2.72 12.18
CA CYS A 132 -1.27 -2.35 12.59
C CYS A 132 -1.00 -0.85 12.45
N GLN A 133 -0.42 -0.24 13.47
CA GLN A 133 0.07 1.15 13.43
C GLN A 133 1.56 1.26 13.08
N MET A 134 2.21 0.14 12.72
CA MET A 134 3.65 0.10 12.41
C MET A 134 4.50 0.72 13.54
N CYS A 135 4.19 0.39 14.79
CA CYS A 135 4.86 0.98 15.95
C CYS A 135 6.31 0.49 16.17
N GLY A 136 6.74 -0.58 15.45
CA GLY A 136 8.11 -1.08 15.53
C GLY A 136 8.41 -2.00 16.71
N ASP A 137 7.58 -2.00 17.76
CA ASP A 137 7.70 -2.85 18.94
C ASP A 137 6.45 -3.73 19.07
N CYS A 138 6.51 -4.95 18.52
CA CYS A 138 5.36 -5.83 18.39
C CYS A 138 5.12 -6.63 19.67
N VAL A 139 3.89 -6.60 20.19
CA VAL A 139 3.47 -7.30 21.41
C VAL A 139 2.49 -8.45 21.15
N LEU A 140 2.31 -8.83 19.90
CA LEU A 140 1.32 -9.85 19.49
C LEU A 140 1.60 -11.23 20.10
N ASP A 141 2.85 -11.55 20.36
CA ASP A 141 3.30 -12.77 21.07
C ASP A 141 2.72 -12.84 22.50
N LYS A 142 2.55 -11.69 23.17
CA LYS A 142 2.04 -11.55 24.53
C LYS A 142 0.52 -11.35 24.61
N THR A 143 -0.12 -11.08 23.47
CA THR A 143 -1.54 -10.69 23.40
C THR A 143 -2.36 -11.64 22.52
N ALA A 144 -1.88 -12.87 22.34
CA ALA A 144 -2.53 -13.90 21.54
C ALA A 144 -2.89 -13.43 20.11
N GLY A 145 -2.01 -12.64 19.46
CA GLY A 145 -2.20 -12.16 18.11
C GLY A 145 -3.20 -10.99 17.98
N ILE A 146 -3.66 -10.39 19.06
CA ILE A 146 -4.56 -9.21 19.03
C ILE A 146 -3.76 -7.97 19.43
N CYS A 147 -3.63 -7.00 18.51
CA CYS A 147 -2.91 -5.76 18.80
C CYS A 147 -3.74 -4.83 19.70
N PRO A 148 -3.33 -4.58 20.94
CA PRO A 148 -4.07 -3.67 21.82
C PRO A 148 -4.01 -2.21 21.33
N VAL A 149 -2.95 -1.84 20.59
CA VAL A 149 -2.74 -0.47 20.10
C VAL A 149 -3.76 -0.09 19.04
N THR A 150 -4.09 -1.02 18.12
CA THR A 150 -5.04 -0.76 17.04
C THR A 150 -6.46 -1.19 17.36
N THR A 151 -6.63 -2.20 18.22
CA THR A 151 -7.97 -2.73 18.53
C THR A 151 -8.65 -1.95 19.66
N CYS A 152 -7.89 -1.37 20.60
CA CYS A 152 -8.43 -0.51 21.64
C CYS A 152 -8.49 0.95 21.14
N PRO A 153 -9.67 1.60 21.08
CA PRO A 153 -9.78 3.00 20.66
C PRO A 153 -8.98 3.98 21.50
N LYS A 154 -8.67 3.61 22.75
CA LYS A 154 -7.81 4.39 23.65
C LYS A 154 -6.32 4.03 23.53
N GLY A 155 -5.97 3.06 22.67
CA GLY A 155 -4.58 2.59 22.49
C GLY A 155 -3.95 1.98 23.75
N LEU A 156 -4.73 1.52 24.71
CA LEU A 156 -4.22 1.01 26.00
C LEU A 156 -3.49 -0.32 25.78
N LEU A 157 -2.25 -0.39 26.26
CA LEU A 157 -1.46 -1.64 26.26
C LEU A 157 -1.94 -2.59 27.34
N ASN A 158 -2.36 -2.06 28.46
CA ASN A 158 -2.82 -2.80 29.62
C ASN A 158 -4.24 -2.36 29.99
N GLY A 159 -5.20 -3.25 29.84
CA GLY A 159 -6.60 -2.98 30.13
C GLY A 159 -7.27 -4.21 30.74
N PRO A 160 -8.57 -4.21 30.86
CA PRO A 160 -9.50 -3.21 30.34
C PRO A 160 -9.43 -1.86 31.07
N CYS A 161 -9.99 -0.81 30.44
CA CYS A 161 -10.18 0.48 31.10
C CYS A 161 -11.35 0.43 32.09
N GLY A 162 -11.45 1.43 32.99
CA GLY A 162 -12.52 1.51 33.99
C GLY A 162 -13.94 1.65 33.42
N GLY A 163 -14.08 2.08 32.16
CA GLY A 163 -15.36 2.25 31.48
C GLY A 163 -15.83 1.02 30.67
N MET A 164 -15.08 -0.09 30.70
CA MET A 164 -15.54 -1.35 30.11
C MET A 164 -16.73 -1.88 30.91
N TRP A 165 -17.82 -2.22 30.24
CA TRP A 165 -19.03 -2.74 30.85
C TRP A 165 -19.50 -4.02 30.14
N ASN A 166 -19.78 -5.07 30.91
CA ASN A 166 -20.21 -6.38 30.39
C ASN A 166 -19.37 -6.91 29.20
N GLY A 167 -18.06 -6.70 29.23
CA GLY A 167 -17.16 -7.12 28.15
C GLY A 167 -17.14 -6.18 26.94
N MET A 168 -17.99 -5.16 26.89
CA MET A 168 -18.13 -4.23 25.79
C MET A 168 -17.22 -3.02 25.95
N CYS A 169 -16.78 -2.43 24.82
CA CYS A 169 -15.93 -1.26 24.80
C CYS A 169 -16.68 0.00 25.21
N GLU A 170 -16.10 0.83 26.06
CA GLU A 170 -16.65 2.12 26.48
C GLU A 170 -16.84 3.09 25.30
N VAL A 171 -15.89 3.11 24.35
CA VAL A 171 -15.89 4.05 23.21
C VAL A 171 -16.75 3.52 22.06
N LEU A 172 -16.52 2.27 21.67
CA LEU A 172 -17.24 1.59 20.59
C LEU A 172 -18.21 0.60 21.23
N LYS A 173 -19.37 1.10 21.64
CA LYS A 173 -20.35 0.36 22.44
C LYS A 173 -20.94 -0.87 21.75
N ASP A 174 -20.81 -0.96 20.43
CA ASP A 174 -21.21 -2.07 19.57
C ASP A 174 -20.13 -3.16 19.45
N ARG A 175 -18.96 -2.96 20.06
CA ARG A 175 -17.81 -3.87 19.96
C ARG A 175 -17.36 -4.38 21.31
N GLU A 176 -16.93 -5.63 21.32
CA GLU A 176 -16.29 -6.24 22.48
C GLU A 176 -14.95 -5.56 22.79
N CYS A 177 -14.63 -5.44 24.07
CA CYS A 177 -13.37 -4.84 24.53
C CYS A 177 -12.16 -5.66 24.05
N ALA A 178 -11.18 -5.00 23.44
CA ALA A 178 -9.95 -5.62 22.97
C ALA A 178 -9.24 -6.48 24.04
N HIS A 179 -9.23 -6.00 25.28
CA HIS A 179 -8.58 -6.71 26.39
C HIS A 179 -9.37 -7.91 26.89
N VAL A 180 -10.69 -7.90 26.76
CA VAL A 180 -11.53 -9.07 27.02
C VAL A 180 -11.24 -10.14 25.96
N LYS A 181 -11.21 -9.77 24.69
CA LYS A 181 -10.82 -10.70 23.59
C LYS A 181 -9.42 -11.30 23.79
N ILE A 182 -8.45 -10.48 24.21
CA ILE A 182 -7.09 -10.95 24.50
C ILE A 182 -7.11 -11.99 25.60
N LYS A 183 -7.83 -11.70 26.72
CA LYS A 183 -7.93 -12.61 27.87
C LYS A 183 -8.59 -13.94 27.48
N GLN A 184 -9.70 -13.88 26.75
CA GLN A 184 -10.41 -15.08 26.28
C GLN A 184 -9.52 -15.94 25.39
N ARG A 185 -8.88 -15.34 24.37
CA ARG A 185 -8.00 -16.08 23.44
C ARG A 185 -6.75 -16.65 24.12
N LEU A 186 -6.18 -15.96 25.10
CA LEU A 186 -5.11 -16.53 25.91
C LEU A 186 -5.60 -17.76 26.69
N ALA A 187 -6.78 -17.69 27.30
CA ALA A 187 -7.36 -18.82 28.00
C ALA A 187 -7.64 -20.01 27.08
N GLU A 188 -8.19 -19.78 25.89
CA GLU A 188 -8.40 -20.80 24.84
C GLU A 188 -7.08 -21.48 24.43
N GLN A 189 -5.95 -20.76 24.48
CA GLN A 189 -4.62 -21.27 24.21
C GLN A 189 -3.94 -21.91 25.43
N GLY A 190 -4.62 -22.07 26.56
CA GLY A 190 -4.05 -22.56 27.81
C GLY A 190 -2.99 -21.62 28.41
N ARG A 191 -2.99 -20.33 28.04
CA ARG A 191 -2.06 -19.30 28.47
C ARG A 191 -2.72 -18.36 29.45
N SER A 192 -2.03 -18.00 30.51
CA SER A 192 -2.40 -16.87 31.35
C SER A 192 -1.79 -15.57 30.80
N ARG A 193 -2.40 -14.42 31.12
CA ARG A 193 -1.80 -13.13 30.81
C ARG A 193 -0.46 -13.01 31.54
N VAL A 194 0.61 -13.01 30.79
CA VAL A 194 1.94 -12.75 31.31
C VAL A 194 2.01 -11.26 31.66
N SER A 195 2.73 -10.90 32.67
CA SER A 195 3.08 -9.58 33.20
C SER A 195 2.55 -8.33 32.44
N ARG A 196 2.45 -7.21 33.13
CA ARG A 196 2.10 -5.91 32.56
C ARG A 196 3.07 -5.54 31.43
N LEU A 197 2.54 -5.20 30.26
CA LEU A 197 3.34 -4.68 29.14
C LEU A 197 3.93 -3.33 29.52
N ALA A 198 5.22 -3.13 29.25
CA ALA A 198 5.87 -1.84 29.43
C ALA A 198 5.28 -0.82 28.43
N PRO A 199 5.29 0.48 28.76
CA PRO A 199 5.00 1.53 27.78
C PRO A 199 5.91 1.39 26.57
N LYS A 200 5.35 1.66 25.38
CA LYS A 200 6.15 1.65 24.14
C LYS A 200 7.05 2.87 24.08
N ASP A 201 8.30 2.63 23.75
CA ASP A 201 9.25 3.68 23.42
C ASP A 201 9.21 3.95 21.90
N TYR A 202 8.84 5.16 21.53
CA TYR A 202 8.83 5.63 20.15
C TYR A 202 10.04 6.47 19.79
N SER A 203 11.00 6.66 20.69
CA SER A 203 12.19 7.50 20.49
C SER A 203 13.05 7.01 19.31
N ALA A 204 13.12 5.70 19.11
CA ALA A 204 13.82 5.08 17.96
C ALA A 204 13.07 5.19 16.64
N LYS A 205 11.80 5.64 16.63
CA LYS A 205 10.98 5.76 15.42
C LYS A 205 11.17 7.12 14.76
N LEU A 206 12.38 7.40 14.35
CA LEU A 206 12.74 8.63 13.65
C LEU A 206 12.16 8.68 12.23
N LYS A 207 11.86 9.88 11.75
CA LYS A 207 11.40 10.13 10.39
C LYS A 207 12.45 10.97 9.65
N PRO A 208 12.71 10.69 8.36
CA PRO A 208 12.26 9.51 7.62
C PRO A 208 12.98 8.23 8.08
N GLY A 209 12.22 7.15 8.29
CA GLY A 209 12.78 5.85 8.61
C GLY A 209 13.42 5.21 7.37
N SER A 210 14.57 4.58 7.55
CA SER A 210 15.23 3.79 6.51
C SER A 210 15.74 2.48 7.10
N VAL A 211 15.61 1.39 6.34
CA VAL A 211 16.11 0.08 6.74
C VAL A 211 16.89 -0.52 5.58
N ASN A 212 18.16 -0.86 5.80
CA ASN A 212 18.97 -1.60 4.86
C ASN A 212 19.15 -3.05 5.33
N LEU A 213 18.43 -3.97 4.71
CA LEU A 213 18.50 -5.40 5.03
C LEU A 213 19.64 -6.15 4.31
N ARG A 214 20.46 -5.45 3.54
CA ARG A 214 21.64 -6.02 2.86
C ARG A 214 22.90 -5.96 3.73
N GLU A 215 22.95 -5.08 4.70
CA GLU A 215 24.03 -5.02 5.68
C GLU A 215 23.94 -6.26 6.58
N GLY A 216 24.99 -7.08 6.59
CA GLY A 216 25.04 -8.35 7.34
C GLY A 216 24.65 -9.61 6.56
N ARG A 217 24.17 -9.51 5.32
CA ARG A 217 24.20 -10.66 4.43
C ARG A 217 25.60 -10.78 3.86
N GLU A 218 26.36 -11.78 4.32
CA GLU A 218 27.50 -12.28 3.56
C GLU A 218 26.99 -12.51 2.13
N ARG A 219 27.67 -11.92 1.14
CA ARG A 219 27.36 -12.23 -0.25
C ARG A 219 27.50 -13.75 -0.34
N ASP A 220 26.40 -14.47 -0.61
CA ASP A 220 26.43 -15.89 -0.81
C ASP A 220 27.61 -16.20 -1.70
N ALA A 221 28.64 -16.85 -1.15
CA ALA A 221 29.80 -17.26 -1.89
C ALA A 221 29.24 -18.12 -3.03
N LYS A 222 29.51 -17.72 -4.28
CA LYS A 222 29.21 -18.59 -5.42
C LYS A 222 29.78 -19.95 -5.06
N PRO A 223 28.99 -21.05 -5.14
CA PRO A 223 29.53 -22.37 -4.91
C PRO A 223 30.72 -22.53 -5.86
N GLU A 224 31.91 -22.70 -5.30
CA GLU A 224 33.10 -23.04 -6.06
C GLU A 224 32.81 -24.37 -6.74
N GLY A 225 32.67 -24.38 -8.06
CA GLY A 225 32.54 -25.61 -8.81
C GLY A 225 31.38 -25.72 -9.80
N SER A 226 31.07 -24.69 -10.57
CA SER A 226 30.38 -24.92 -11.85
C SER A 226 31.30 -24.45 -12.99
N SER A 227 32.13 -25.38 -13.47
CA SER A 227 32.81 -25.26 -14.75
C SER A 227 31.74 -25.00 -15.83
N ALA A 228 31.87 -23.84 -16.50
CA ALA A 228 31.04 -23.50 -17.63
C ALA A 228 31.26 -24.54 -18.75
N SER A 229 30.28 -25.42 -18.94
CA SER A 229 30.18 -26.15 -20.19
C SER A 229 29.62 -25.17 -21.22
N THR A 230 30.47 -24.79 -22.16
CA THR A 230 30.12 -24.09 -23.38
C THR A 230 29.20 -25.00 -24.23
N GLY A 231 27.89 -24.86 -24.04
CA GLY A 231 26.86 -25.45 -24.88
C GLY A 231 26.45 -24.41 -25.91
N ALA A 232 27.04 -24.48 -27.12
CA ALA A 232 26.50 -23.85 -28.31
C ALA A 232 25.16 -24.53 -28.63
N GLY A 233 24.06 -23.84 -28.41
CA GLY A 233 22.69 -24.29 -28.71
C GLY A 233 22.04 -23.35 -29.71
N MET A 234 21.97 -23.80 -30.92
CA MET A 234 21.29 -23.27 -32.10
C MET A 234 19.89 -22.75 -31.78
N TYR A 235 19.61 -21.49 -32.12
CA TYR A 235 18.27 -21.05 -32.37
C TYR A 235 18.05 -21.06 -33.92
N GLY A 236 17.34 -22.08 -34.37
CA GLY A 236 16.87 -22.17 -35.74
C GLY A 236 15.86 -21.07 -36.03
N GLY A 237 16.13 -20.31 -37.10
CA GLY A 237 15.18 -19.32 -37.63
C GLY A 237 13.96 -20.00 -38.25
N ALA A 238 12.79 -19.48 -37.95
CA ALA A 238 11.55 -19.78 -38.69
C ALA A 238 11.42 -18.85 -39.91
N PRO A 239 10.90 -19.31 -41.03
CA PRO A 239 10.88 -18.56 -42.29
C PRO A 239 9.77 -17.49 -42.28
N GLN A 240 10.13 -16.32 -42.80
CA GLN A 240 9.19 -15.26 -43.18
C GLN A 240 8.30 -15.79 -44.30
N LYS A 241 6.98 -15.65 -44.16
CA LYS A 241 6.03 -15.79 -45.26
C LYS A 241 5.72 -14.41 -45.81
N ASP A 242 6.16 -14.21 -47.05
CA ASP A 242 5.69 -13.12 -47.90
C ASP A 242 4.19 -13.28 -48.17
N CYS A 243 3.45 -12.21 -47.98
CA CYS A 243 2.11 -12.05 -48.49
C CYS A 243 2.11 -10.88 -49.48
N SER A 244 1.88 -11.27 -50.73
CA SER A 244 1.49 -10.42 -51.86
C SER A 244 0.17 -9.72 -51.58
#